data_be93cfaac6b2c37dab6643f21ba168da
#
_entry.id   be93cfaac6b2c37dab6643f21ba168da
#
_cell.length_a   1.000
_cell.length_b   1.000
_cell.length_c   1.000
_cell.angle_alpha   90.00
_cell.angle_beta   90.00
_cell.angle_gamma   90.00
#
_symmetry.space_group_name_H-M   'P 1'
#
loop_
_entity.id
_entity.type
_entity.pdbx_description
1 polymer ?
#
loop_
_entity_poly.entity_id
_entity_poly.type
_entity_poly.pdbx_seq_one_letter_code
_entity_poly.pdbx_strand_id
1 'polypeptide(L)'
;MKAQQTAKRQEKRLRMGNENYKKLGIIGGLGPAATATLFARVIDLTEAETDQDHLDITILNRPQTPDRTAFILGKSDESYLPPLHEAALELENLGCEVLATPCVTGHYRSDEWSAGLQTAHLVHMPRETARYLALAGKRCVGIMATDGTGHARVLQNELEACGLKAVLPDAENQAKVMSIIYDDVKRGRPANMRAFDEVSAHLREQGCDSVILGCTELSVINAPAKSHGMVVVDAMEVLAIRSVQECGAPVKWDHTALDNVYGE
;
A
#
# COMPACT_ATOMS: atom_id res chain seq x y z
N MET A 1 -12.55 5.37 -40.35
CA MET A 1 -12.27 4.08 -39.66
C MET A 1 -11.89 4.24 -38.21
N LYS A 2 -10.86 5.04 -37.81
CA LYS A 2 -10.46 5.23 -36.39
C LYS A 2 -11.61 5.77 -35.52
N ALA A 3 -12.35 6.78 -35.96
CA ALA A 3 -13.47 7.36 -35.18
C ALA A 3 -14.62 6.36 -34.97
N GLN A 4 -14.92 5.48 -35.91
CA GLN A 4 -15.93 4.42 -35.76
C GLN A 4 -15.47 3.28 -34.88
N GLN A 5 -14.16 2.99 -34.81
CA GLN A 5 -13.60 2.03 -33.85
C GLN A 5 -13.60 2.59 -32.44
N THR A 6 -13.31 3.87 -32.26
CA THR A 6 -13.40 4.56 -30.97
C THR A 6 -14.84 4.60 -30.47
N ALA A 7 -15.81 4.96 -31.33
CA ALA A 7 -17.23 4.96 -30.99
C ALA A 7 -17.75 3.55 -30.64
N LYS A 8 -17.34 2.50 -31.37
CA LYS A 8 -17.70 1.10 -31.05
C LYS A 8 -17.04 0.60 -29.74
N ARG A 9 -15.80 1.03 -29.44
CA ARG A 9 -15.17 0.77 -28.13
C ARG A 9 -15.92 1.49 -27.01
N GLN A 10 -16.31 2.74 -27.23
CA GLN A 10 -17.12 3.52 -26.29
C GLN A 10 -18.52 2.91 -26.08
N GLU A 11 -19.21 2.51 -27.15
CA GLU A 11 -20.52 1.82 -27.05
C GLU A 11 -20.43 0.46 -26.35
N LYS A 12 -19.33 -0.28 -26.56
CA LYS A 12 -19.09 -1.54 -25.87
C LYS A 12 -18.76 -1.29 -24.38
N ARG A 13 -18.02 -0.21 -24.05
CA ARG A 13 -17.77 0.25 -22.68
C ARG A 13 -19.07 0.68 -21.98
N LEU A 14 -19.93 1.45 -22.64
CA LEU A 14 -21.22 1.91 -22.10
C LEU A 14 -22.24 0.79 -21.88
N ARG A 15 -22.11 -0.35 -22.58
CA ARG A 15 -22.94 -1.55 -22.36
C ARG A 15 -22.39 -2.50 -21.32
N MET A 16 -21.11 -2.36 -20.94
CA MET A 16 -20.44 -3.16 -19.91
C MET A 16 -20.29 -2.31 -18.64
N GLY A 17 -21.38 -1.69 -18.17
CA GLY A 17 -21.41 -1.07 -16.86
C GLY A 17 -20.93 -2.06 -15.79
N ASN A 18 -20.45 -1.57 -14.71
CA ASN A 18 -19.85 -2.09 -13.47
C ASN A 18 -20.16 -3.56 -13.03
N GLU A 19 -20.98 -4.30 -13.77
CA GLU A 19 -21.31 -5.72 -13.52
C GLU A 19 -20.11 -6.68 -13.70
N ASN A 20 -18.95 -6.16 -14.18
CA ASN A 20 -17.76 -6.97 -14.48
C ASN A 20 -16.57 -6.74 -13.56
N TYR A 21 -16.59 -5.75 -12.66
CA TYR A 21 -15.51 -5.55 -11.71
C TYR A 21 -15.74 -6.35 -10.44
N LYS A 22 -14.66 -6.95 -9.91
CA LYS A 22 -14.69 -7.57 -8.60
C LYS A 22 -14.88 -6.52 -7.52
N LYS A 23 -15.60 -6.89 -6.47
CA LYS A 23 -15.82 -6.03 -5.32
C LYS A 23 -14.58 -5.95 -4.43
N LEU A 24 -14.18 -4.72 -4.09
CA LEU A 24 -13.05 -4.46 -3.20
C LEU A 24 -13.49 -4.42 -1.74
N GLY A 25 -12.81 -5.16 -0.88
CA GLY A 25 -12.92 -5.05 0.58
C GLY A 25 -11.70 -4.36 1.17
N ILE A 26 -11.88 -3.31 1.98
CA ILE A 26 -10.79 -2.64 2.70
C ILE A 26 -10.86 -2.98 4.18
N ILE A 27 -9.83 -3.69 4.68
CA ILE A 27 -9.60 -3.93 6.11
C ILE A 27 -8.86 -2.71 6.66
N GLY A 28 -9.63 -1.80 7.26
CA GLY A 28 -9.17 -0.50 7.71
C GLY A 28 -9.11 -0.35 9.23
N GLY A 29 -8.76 0.85 9.66
CA GLY A 29 -8.63 1.22 11.07
C GLY A 29 -7.20 1.13 11.64
N LEU A 30 -6.23 0.75 10.83
CA LEU A 30 -4.83 0.46 11.23
C LEU A 30 -3.77 1.56 10.88
N GLY A 31 -4.07 2.84 10.66
CA GLY A 31 -5.02 3.77 11.18
C GLY A 31 -6.15 4.21 10.23
N PRO A 32 -7.10 4.93 10.83
CA PRO A 32 -8.26 5.43 10.11
C PRO A 32 -7.92 6.42 8.99
N ALA A 33 -6.97 7.31 9.19
CA ALA A 33 -6.52 8.26 8.17
C ALA A 33 -5.93 7.53 6.95
N ALA A 34 -5.12 6.50 7.17
CA ALA A 34 -4.57 5.66 6.10
C ALA A 34 -5.68 4.93 5.32
N THR A 35 -6.74 4.50 6.00
CA THR A 35 -7.91 3.88 5.37
C THR A 35 -8.63 4.86 4.45
N ALA A 36 -8.88 6.08 4.91
CA ALA A 36 -9.48 7.13 4.10
C ALA A 36 -8.61 7.51 2.90
N THR A 37 -7.28 7.56 3.08
CA THR A 37 -6.32 7.85 2.02
C THR A 37 -6.31 6.74 0.95
N LEU A 38 -6.32 5.46 1.35
CA LEU A 38 -6.41 4.35 0.38
C LEU A 38 -7.70 4.45 -0.43
N PHE A 39 -8.84 4.67 0.23
CA PHE A 39 -10.12 4.81 -0.45
C PHE A 39 -10.11 5.95 -1.47
N ALA A 40 -9.62 7.13 -1.06
CA ALA A 40 -9.50 8.27 -1.96
C ALA A 40 -8.59 7.98 -3.16
N ARG A 41 -7.43 7.32 -2.96
CA ARG A 41 -6.51 6.93 -4.05
C ARG A 41 -7.13 5.92 -5.00
N VAL A 42 -7.87 4.93 -4.49
CA VAL A 42 -8.56 3.96 -5.35
C VAL A 42 -9.59 4.66 -6.24
N ILE A 43 -10.34 5.63 -5.71
CA ILE A 43 -11.28 6.44 -6.50
C ILE A 43 -10.52 7.24 -7.56
N ASP A 44 -9.47 7.95 -7.17
CA ASP A 44 -8.70 8.82 -8.07
C ASP A 44 -8.00 8.04 -9.19
N LEU A 45 -7.48 6.84 -8.89
CA LEU A 45 -6.78 5.96 -9.81
C LEU A 45 -7.70 5.12 -10.71
N THR A 46 -8.98 4.97 -10.38
CA THR A 46 -9.91 4.21 -11.22
C THR A 46 -10.32 5.06 -12.43
N GLU A 47 -10.09 4.54 -13.66
CA GLU A 47 -10.55 5.21 -14.88
C GLU A 47 -12.08 5.12 -14.97
N ALA A 48 -12.76 6.16 -14.51
CA ALA A 48 -14.21 6.29 -14.47
C ALA A 48 -14.64 7.63 -15.09
N GLU A 49 -15.72 7.61 -15.88
CA GLU A 49 -16.33 8.82 -16.47
C GLU A 49 -17.55 9.27 -15.62
N THR A 50 -18.18 8.34 -14.90
CA THR A 50 -19.34 8.57 -14.03
C THR A 50 -19.18 7.84 -12.70
N ASP A 51 -19.98 8.18 -11.70
CA ASP A 51 -19.97 7.52 -10.39
C ASP A 51 -20.20 6.00 -10.51
N GLN A 52 -21.01 5.59 -11.51
CA GLN A 52 -21.35 4.20 -11.76
C GLN A 52 -20.20 3.37 -12.36
N ASP A 53 -19.15 4.00 -12.84
CA ASP A 53 -17.98 3.33 -13.40
C ASP A 53 -16.92 3.00 -12.34
N HIS A 54 -17.08 3.51 -11.11
CA HIS A 54 -16.19 3.21 -10.00
C HIS A 54 -16.42 1.82 -9.42
N LEU A 55 -15.42 1.31 -8.68
CA LEU A 55 -15.49 0.03 -7.98
C LEU A 55 -16.56 0.03 -6.88
N ASP A 56 -17.27 -1.09 -6.70
CA ASP A 56 -18.03 -1.36 -5.48
C ASP A 56 -17.05 -1.67 -4.34
N ILE A 57 -17.08 -0.88 -3.27
CA ILE A 57 -16.10 -0.95 -2.17
C ILE A 57 -16.81 -1.10 -0.83
N THR A 58 -16.43 -2.10 -0.06
CA THR A 58 -16.82 -2.23 1.36
C THR A 58 -15.63 -1.93 2.25
N ILE A 59 -15.80 -1.06 3.24
CA ILE A 59 -14.74 -0.69 4.18
C ILE A 59 -15.13 -1.08 5.59
N LEU A 60 -14.33 -1.92 6.24
CA LEU A 60 -14.43 -2.21 7.67
C LEU A 60 -13.35 -1.40 8.41
N ASN A 61 -13.72 -0.29 9.02
CA ASN A 61 -12.78 0.55 9.77
C ASN A 61 -12.82 0.20 11.26
N ARG A 62 -11.86 -0.62 11.74
CA ARG A 62 -11.78 -1.14 13.11
C ARG A 62 -10.56 -0.58 13.86
N PRO A 63 -10.59 0.67 14.37
CA PRO A 63 -9.45 1.30 15.02
C PRO A 63 -9.08 0.68 16.37
N GLN A 64 -9.93 -0.16 16.95
CA GLN A 64 -9.66 -0.91 18.17
C GLN A 64 -8.75 -2.11 17.96
N THR A 65 -8.39 -2.45 16.71
CA THR A 65 -7.43 -3.52 16.43
C THR A 65 -6.10 -3.26 17.13
N PRO A 66 -5.58 -4.22 17.94
CA PRO A 66 -4.35 -4.06 18.71
C PRO A 66 -3.16 -3.57 17.91
N ASP A 67 -2.24 -2.84 18.56
CA ASP A 67 -1.05 -2.30 17.90
C ASP A 67 -0.12 -3.40 17.40
N ARG A 68 0.11 -3.43 16.09
CA ARG A 68 0.91 -4.44 15.38
C ARG A 68 2.37 -4.39 15.78
N THR A 69 2.93 -3.18 15.90
CA THR A 69 4.34 -3.00 16.32
C THR A 69 4.56 -3.43 17.75
N ALA A 70 3.67 -3.08 18.68
CA ALA A 70 3.77 -3.49 20.07
C ALA A 70 3.71 -5.02 20.21
N PHE A 71 2.78 -5.68 19.51
CA PHE A 71 2.68 -7.14 19.47
C PHE A 71 3.95 -7.80 18.91
N ILE A 72 4.42 -7.36 17.76
CA ILE A 72 5.61 -7.92 17.08
C ILE A 72 6.87 -7.79 17.94
N LEU A 73 7.01 -6.67 18.65
CA LEU A 73 8.16 -6.41 19.52
C LEU A 73 8.02 -7.03 20.93
N GLY A 74 6.96 -7.80 21.20
CA GLY A 74 6.70 -8.39 22.50
C GLY A 74 6.42 -7.37 23.63
N LYS A 75 5.97 -6.17 23.24
CA LYS A 75 5.57 -5.10 24.18
C LYS A 75 4.09 -5.19 24.58
N SER A 76 3.31 -6.02 23.90
CA SER A 76 1.92 -6.34 24.17
C SER A 76 1.64 -7.79 23.80
N ASP A 77 0.84 -8.48 24.63
CA ASP A 77 0.34 -9.83 24.37
C ASP A 77 -0.95 -9.82 23.55
N GLU A 78 -1.55 -8.64 23.33
CA GLU A 78 -2.77 -8.49 22.54
C GLU A 78 -2.49 -8.69 21.04
N SER A 79 -2.99 -9.81 20.51
CA SER A 79 -2.81 -10.16 19.09
C SER A 79 -3.78 -9.40 18.20
N TYR A 80 -3.26 -8.83 17.10
CA TYR A 80 -4.06 -8.22 16.04
C TYR A 80 -4.54 -9.25 14.99
N LEU A 81 -4.06 -10.49 15.02
CA LEU A 81 -4.37 -11.51 14.00
C LEU A 81 -5.85 -11.91 13.99
N PRO A 82 -6.49 -12.23 15.13
CA PRO A 82 -7.90 -12.59 15.14
C PRO A 82 -8.81 -11.48 14.59
N PRO A 83 -8.70 -10.20 15.00
CA PRO A 83 -9.51 -9.12 14.43
C PRO A 83 -9.33 -8.94 12.92
N LEU A 84 -8.12 -9.15 12.37
CA LEU A 84 -7.90 -9.09 10.92
C LEU A 84 -8.54 -10.29 10.22
N HIS A 85 -8.43 -11.49 10.80
CA HIS A 85 -9.07 -12.69 10.26
C HIS A 85 -10.60 -12.53 10.20
N GLU A 86 -11.21 -12.09 11.29
CA GLU A 86 -12.65 -11.83 11.34
C GLU A 86 -13.07 -10.80 10.28
N ALA A 87 -12.30 -9.70 10.13
CA ALA A 87 -12.60 -8.69 9.13
C ALA A 87 -12.46 -9.23 7.69
N ALA A 88 -11.49 -10.08 7.42
CA ALA A 88 -11.30 -10.70 6.11
C ALA A 88 -12.48 -11.62 5.75
N LEU A 89 -12.90 -12.49 6.66
CA LEU A 89 -14.05 -13.36 6.47
C LEU A 89 -15.37 -12.58 6.33
N GLU A 90 -15.55 -11.52 7.11
CA GLU A 90 -16.74 -10.66 7.00
C GLU A 90 -16.82 -9.98 5.64
N LEU A 91 -15.70 -9.44 5.12
CA LEU A 91 -15.66 -8.84 3.80
C LEU A 91 -15.95 -9.87 2.69
N GLU A 92 -15.38 -11.07 2.78
CA GLU A 92 -15.71 -12.16 1.84
C GLU A 92 -17.19 -12.49 1.89
N ASN A 93 -17.81 -12.62 3.07
CA ASN A 93 -19.24 -12.86 3.23
C ASN A 93 -20.12 -11.72 2.68
N LEU A 94 -19.59 -10.49 2.61
CA LEU A 94 -20.22 -9.34 1.96
C LEU A 94 -19.99 -9.30 0.45
N GLY A 95 -19.40 -10.37 -0.12
CA GLY A 95 -19.17 -10.53 -1.54
C GLY A 95 -17.91 -9.85 -2.07
N CYS A 96 -16.98 -9.42 -1.21
CA CYS A 96 -15.69 -8.89 -1.67
C CYS A 96 -14.81 -10.03 -2.16
N GLU A 97 -14.22 -9.86 -3.34
CA GLU A 97 -13.32 -10.84 -3.98
C GLU A 97 -11.85 -10.40 -3.93
N VAL A 98 -11.60 -9.11 -3.75
CA VAL A 98 -10.28 -8.51 -3.60
C VAL A 98 -10.23 -7.82 -2.25
N LEU A 99 -9.22 -8.14 -1.43
CA LEU A 99 -9.02 -7.52 -0.12
C LEU A 99 -7.75 -6.69 -0.09
N ALA A 100 -7.82 -5.52 0.53
CA ALA A 100 -6.67 -4.64 0.74
C ALA A 100 -6.61 -4.16 2.20
N THR A 101 -5.42 -4.07 2.76
CA THR A 101 -5.21 -3.44 4.08
C THR A 101 -4.10 -2.40 4.01
N PRO A 102 -4.40 -1.11 4.28
CA PRO A 102 -3.42 -0.04 4.27
C PRO A 102 -2.57 -0.04 5.56
N CYS A 103 -1.84 -1.13 5.78
CA CYS A 103 -0.94 -1.28 6.92
C CYS A 103 0.19 -2.25 6.57
N VAL A 104 1.40 -1.76 6.30
CA VAL A 104 2.55 -2.63 5.98
C VAL A 104 2.82 -3.63 7.11
N THR A 105 2.89 -3.15 8.35
CA THR A 105 3.12 -4.00 9.53
C THR A 105 2.03 -5.07 9.70
N GLY A 106 0.78 -4.78 9.27
CA GLY A 106 -0.34 -5.72 9.31
C GLY A 106 -0.16 -6.95 8.40
N HIS A 107 0.77 -6.88 7.43
CA HIS A 107 1.09 -8.02 6.56
C HIS A 107 2.02 -9.05 7.21
N TYR A 108 2.58 -8.75 8.39
CA TYR A 108 3.27 -9.80 9.16
C TYR A 108 2.29 -10.92 9.51
N ARG A 109 2.65 -12.15 9.14
CA ARG A 109 1.80 -13.34 9.27
C ARG A 109 0.44 -13.22 8.54
N SER A 110 0.43 -12.55 7.37
CA SER A 110 -0.81 -12.38 6.60
C SER A 110 -1.41 -13.72 6.15
N ASP A 111 -0.57 -14.72 5.87
CA ASP A 111 -1.04 -16.06 5.51
C ASP A 111 -1.89 -16.72 6.62
N GLU A 112 -1.70 -16.32 7.88
CA GLU A 112 -2.49 -16.84 9.01
C GLU A 112 -3.84 -16.13 9.12
N TRP A 113 -3.86 -14.79 9.08
CA TRP A 113 -5.12 -14.08 9.24
C TRP A 113 -5.98 -14.04 7.96
N SER A 114 -5.40 -14.28 6.78
CA SER A 114 -6.16 -14.49 5.54
C SER A 114 -6.46 -15.95 5.24
N ALA A 115 -6.07 -16.88 6.12
CA ALA A 115 -6.38 -18.29 5.95
C ALA A 115 -7.90 -18.56 5.96
N GLY A 116 -8.33 -19.50 5.13
CA GLY A 116 -9.74 -19.92 5.10
C GLY A 116 -10.61 -19.12 4.13
N LEU A 117 -10.12 -18.06 3.53
CA LEU A 117 -10.80 -17.37 2.42
C LEU A 117 -10.99 -18.37 1.25
N GLN A 118 -12.20 -18.39 0.66
CA GLN A 118 -12.57 -19.32 -0.41
C GLN A 118 -12.62 -18.64 -1.78
N THR A 119 -13.08 -17.40 -1.81
CA THR A 119 -13.34 -16.63 -3.03
C THR A 119 -12.55 -15.32 -3.07
N ALA A 120 -12.26 -14.75 -1.91
CA ALA A 120 -11.49 -13.52 -1.79
C ALA A 120 -9.97 -13.79 -1.71
N HIS A 121 -9.17 -12.85 -2.19
CA HIS A 121 -7.72 -12.87 -2.02
C HIS A 121 -7.19 -11.53 -1.54
N LEU A 122 -6.09 -11.56 -0.79
CA LEU A 122 -5.42 -10.37 -0.29
C LEU A 122 -4.42 -9.82 -1.31
N VAL A 123 -4.55 -8.54 -1.66
CA VAL A 123 -3.48 -7.79 -2.33
C VAL A 123 -2.36 -7.56 -1.31
N HIS A 124 -1.27 -8.31 -1.43
CA HIS A 124 -0.18 -8.30 -0.46
C HIS A 124 0.75 -7.10 -0.70
N MET A 125 0.46 -5.96 -0.06
CA MET A 125 1.16 -4.68 -0.27
C MET A 125 2.70 -4.79 -0.30
N PRO A 126 3.39 -5.43 0.67
CA PRO A 126 4.84 -5.58 0.63
C PRO A 126 5.35 -6.31 -0.61
N ARG A 127 4.69 -7.40 -1.00
CA ARG A 127 5.02 -8.20 -2.19
C ARG A 127 4.85 -7.42 -3.48
N GLU A 128 3.72 -6.73 -3.62
CA GLU A 128 3.46 -5.92 -4.81
C GLU A 128 4.43 -4.74 -4.91
N THR A 129 4.81 -4.12 -3.77
CA THR A 129 5.83 -3.08 -3.74
C THR A 129 7.20 -3.59 -4.17
N ALA A 130 7.60 -4.78 -3.70
CA ALA A 130 8.86 -5.40 -4.11
C ALA A 130 8.87 -5.75 -5.61
N ARG A 131 7.77 -6.31 -6.12
CA ARG A 131 7.59 -6.60 -7.56
C ARG A 131 7.67 -5.34 -8.41
N TYR A 132 6.97 -4.26 -8.00
CA TYR A 132 7.04 -2.97 -8.68
C TYR A 132 8.50 -2.51 -8.81
N LEU A 133 9.25 -2.47 -7.72
CA LEU A 133 10.64 -2.03 -7.71
C LEU A 133 11.56 -2.89 -8.58
N ALA A 134 11.37 -4.20 -8.57
CA ALA A 134 12.12 -5.12 -9.43
C ALA A 134 11.82 -4.89 -10.92
N LEU A 135 10.55 -4.73 -11.30
CA LEU A 135 10.14 -4.40 -12.66
C LEU A 135 10.65 -3.02 -13.11
N ALA A 136 10.70 -2.04 -12.18
CA ALA A 136 11.28 -0.73 -12.41
C ALA A 136 12.84 -0.74 -12.44
N GLY A 137 13.47 -1.91 -12.41
CA GLY A 137 14.93 -2.08 -12.53
C GLY A 137 15.73 -1.58 -11.34
N LYS A 138 15.12 -1.46 -10.13
CA LYS A 138 15.84 -1.08 -8.91
C LYS A 138 16.68 -2.23 -8.40
N ARG A 139 17.69 -1.92 -7.58
CA ARG A 139 18.65 -2.90 -7.05
C ARG A 139 18.89 -2.81 -5.56
N CYS A 140 18.91 -1.60 -5.02
CA CYS A 140 19.20 -1.34 -3.62
C CYS A 140 18.15 -0.39 -3.06
N VAL A 141 17.32 -0.89 -2.16
CA VAL A 141 16.09 -0.24 -1.71
C VAL A 141 16.22 0.14 -0.23
N GLY A 142 16.16 1.44 0.04
CA GLY A 142 16.02 1.96 1.40
C GLY A 142 14.60 1.78 1.91
N ILE A 143 14.44 1.50 3.20
CA ILE A 143 13.12 1.27 3.80
C ILE A 143 12.91 2.27 4.94
N MET A 144 11.91 3.14 4.81
CA MET A 144 11.40 3.97 5.91
C MET A 144 10.12 3.34 6.46
N ALA A 145 10.20 2.68 7.60
CA ALA A 145 9.09 1.94 8.19
C ALA A 145 9.15 1.94 9.72
N THR A 146 8.14 1.37 10.39
CA THR A 146 8.17 1.20 11.84
C THR A 146 9.19 0.14 12.26
N ASP A 147 9.65 0.21 13.52
CA ASP A 147 10.52 -0.80 14.11
C ASP A 147 9.92 -2.20 14.00
N GLY A 148 8.60 -2.34 14.18
CA GLY A 148 7.91 -3.62 14.02
C GLY A 148 8.03 -4.19 12.60
N THR A 149 7.87 -3.35 11.57
CA THR A 149 8.05 -3.74 10.17
C THR A 149 9.48 -4.20 9.90
N GLY A 150 10.47 -3.44 10.40
CA GLY A 150 11.88 -3.76 10.26
C GLY A 150 12.27 -5.04 11.01
N HIS A 151 11.82 -5.20 12.26
CA HIS A 151 12.08 -6.37 13.09
C HIS A 151 11.49 -7.65 12.49
N ALA A 152 10.24 -7.61 12.07
CA ALA A 152 9.56 -8.74 11.42
C ALA A 152 9.99 -8.98 9.97
N ARG A 153 10.89 -8.16 9.41
CA ARG A 153 11.41 -8.25 8.03
C ARG A 153 10.31 -8.26 6.96
N VAL A 154 9.19 -7.58 7.21
CA VAL A 154 7.99 -7.63 6.35
C VAL A 154 8.29 -7.19 4.91
N LEU A 155 9.07 -6.11 4.73
CA LEU A 155 9.49 -5.63 3.41
C LEU A 155 10.78 -6.30 2.94
N GLN A 156 11.73 -6.55 3.83
CA GLN A 156 13.03 -7.12 3.48
C GLN A 156 12.87 -8.48 2.81
N ASN A 157 12.05 -9.37 3.38
CA ASN A 157 11.85 -10.71 2.84
C ASN A 157 11.28 -10.68 1.41
N GLU A 158 10.32 -9.81 1.13
CA GLU A 158 9.72 -9.69 -0.20
C GLU A 158 10.69 -9.03 -1.21
N LEU A 159 11.49 -8.05 -0.77
CA LEU A 159 12.54 -7.45 -1.60
C LEU A 159 13.62 -8.47 -1.96
N GLU A 160 14.12 -9.22 -0.98
CA GLU A 160 15.14 -10.24 -1.18
C GLU A 160 14.64 -11.38 -2.07
N ALA A 161 13.35 -11.76 -1.95
CA ALA A 161 12.71 -12.74 -2.84
C ALA A 161 12.65 -12.25 -4.30
N CYS A 162 12.62 -10.94 -4.52
CA CYS A 162 12.71 -10.32 -5.84
C CYS A 162 14.15 -10.01 -6.29
N GLY A 163 15.17 -10.45 -5.54
CA GLY A 163 16.58 -10.22 -5.85
C GLY A 163 17.07 -8.79 -5.55
N LEU A 164 16.34 -8.03 -4.75
CA LEU A 164 16.67 -6.66 -4.38
C LEU A 164 17.40 -6.62 -3.03
N LYS A 165 18.39 -5.74 -2.89
CA LYS A 165 19.03 -5.47 -1.61
C LYS A 165 18.14 -4.55 -0.77
N ALA A 166 17.77 -4.96 0.43
CA ALA A 166 17.02 -4.18 1.40
C ALA A 166 17.97 -3.49 2.40
N VAL A 167 17.78 -2.20 2.63
CA VAL A 167 18.58 -1.40 3.56
C VAL A 167 17.65 -0.68 4.54
N LEU A 168 17.87 -0.89 5.83
CA LEU A 168 17.22 -0.11 6.90
C LEU A 168 18.13 1.08 7.29
N PRO A 169 17.55 2.19 7.77
CA PRO A 169 18.34 3.24 8.40
C PRO A 169 19.12 2.70 9.61
N ASP A 170 20.21 3.34 9.97
CA ASP A 170 20.87 3.08 11.25
C ASP A 170 19.99 3.53 12.43
N ALA A 171 20.42 3.25 13.65
CA ALA A 171 19.61 3.51 14.86
C ALA A 171 19.21 4.99 15.01
N GLU A 172 20.10 5.93 14.67
CA GLU A 172 19.81 7.37 14.76
C GLU A 172 18.75 7.78 13.74
N ASN A 173 18.93 7.38 12.49
CA ASN A 173 18.01 7.72 11.40
C ASN A 173 16.68 6.95 11.52
N GLN A 174 16.68 5.71 12.04
CA GLN A 174 15.48 4.97 12.36
C GLN A 174 14.65 5.67 13.46
N ALA A 175 15.29 6.25 14.47
CA ALA A 175 14.59 7.05 15.47
C ALA A 175 13.90 8.28 14.86
N LYS A 176 14.50 8.93 13.84
CA LYS A 176 13.86 10.01 13.10
C LYS A 176 12.61 9.51 12.34
N VAL A 177 12.69 8.35 11.67
CA VAL A 177 11.52 7.72 11.00
C VAL A 177 10.40 7.47 12.01
N MET A 178 10.72 6.88 13.16
CA MET A 178 9.74 6.61 14.22
C MET A 178 9.10 7.89 14.75
N SER A 179 9.88 8.97 14.94
CA SER A 179 9.35 10.26 15.37
C SER A 179 8.39 10.87 14.34
N ILE A 180 8.72 10.85 13.05
CA ILE A 180 7.82 11.30 11.98
C ILE A 180 6.49 10.52 12.05
N ILE A 181 6.53 9.19 12.23
CA ILE A 181 5.33 8.35 12.26
C ILE A 181 4.50 8.59 13.52
N TYR A 182 5.13 8.51 14.71
CA TYR A 182 4.40 8.46 15.98
C TYR A 182 4.23 9.81 16.64
N ASP A 183 5.24 10.70 16.56
CA ASP A 183 5.18 12.00 17.24
C ASP A 183 4.55 13.09 16.38
N ASP A 184 4.69 12.99 15.06
CA ASP A 184 4.10 13.93 14.12
C ASP A 184 2.76 13.40 13.58
N VAL A 185 2.78 12.50 12.61
CA VAL A 185 1.60 12.14 11.79
C VAL A 185 0.50 11.48 12.61
N LYS A 186 0.82 10.48 13.45
CA LYS A 186 -0.21 9.82 14.30
C LYS A 186 -0.84 10.76 15.33
N ARG A 187 -0.16 11.86 15.67
CA ARG A 187 -0.69 12.90 16.58
C ARG A 187 -1.36 14.05 15.82
N GLY A 188 -1.53 13.91 14.50
CA GLY A 188 -2.14 14.96 13.66
C GLY A 188 -1.29 16.21 13.49
N ARG A 189 0.03 16.10 13.65
CA ARG A 189 0.99 17.19 13.47
C ARG A 189 1.62 17.15 12.08
N PRO A 190 2.10 18.28 11.54
CA PRO A 190 2.90 18.30 10.34
C PRO A 190 4.16 17.44 10.49
N ALA A 191 4.47 16.66 9.46
CA ALA A 191 5.66 15.82 9.43
C ALA A 191 6.95 16.65 9.41
N ASN A 192 7.96 16.23 10.14
CA ASN A 192 9.29 16.82 10.09
C ASN A 192 10.01 16.44 8.78
N MET A 193 9.78 17.24 7.73
CA MET A 193 10.36 17.01 6.40
C MET A 193 11.88 17.14 6.36
N ARG A 194 12.49 17.88 7.32
CA ARG A 194 13.95 17.91 7.45
C ARG A 194 14.50 16.56 7.92
N ALA A 195 13.86 15.94 8.90
CA ALA A 195 14.24 14.59 9.34
C ALA A 195 14.04 13.56 8.22
N PHE A 196 12.98 13.68 7.42
CA PHE A 196 12.77 12.85 6.22
C PHE A 196 13.92 12.99 5.22
N ASP A 197 14.38 14.23 4.97
CA ASP A 197 15.47 14.52 4.05
C ASP A 197 16.80 13.95 4.55
N GLU A 198 17.10 14.11 5.85
CA GLU A 198 18.30 13.56 6.50
C GLU A 198 18.35 12.02 6.39
N VAL A 199 17.22 11.33 6.63
CA VAL A 199 17.12 9.86 6.48
C VAL A 199 17.29 9.46 5.01
N SER A 200 16.70 10.21 4.08
CA SER A 200 16.87 9.96 2.64
C SER A 200 18.33 10.08 2.22
N ALA A 201 19.03 11.13 2.67
CA ALA A 201 20.46 11.33 2.39
C ALA A 201 21.30 10.15 2.91
N HIS A 202 21.05 9.73 4.17
CA HIS A 202 21.72 8.58 4.76
C HIS A 202 21.52 7.30 3.93
N LEU A 203 20.29 6.99 3.52
CA LEU A 203 20.01 5.81 2.69
C LEU A 203 20.70 5.89 1.32
N ARG A 204 20.79 7.11 0.74
CA ARG A 204 21.54 7.33 -0.49
C ARG A 204 23.03 7.03 -0.32
N GLU A 205 23.64 7.45 0.79
CA GLU A 205 25.04 7.17 1.13
C GLU A 205 25.30 5.67 1.31
N GLN A 206 24.29 4.90 1.77
CA GLN A 206 24.32 3.42 1.84
C GLN A 206 24.19 2.74 0.46
N GLY A 207 24.11 3.52 -0.63
CA GLY A 207 24.05 3.02 -2.01
C GLY A 207 22.64 2.70 -2.52
N CYS A 208 21.60 3.14 -1.83
CA CYS A 208 20.23 2.96 -2.31
C CYS A 208 19.95 3.76 -3.58
N ASP A 209 19.20 3.18 -4.51
CA ASP A 209 18.70 3.80 -5.74
C ASP A 209 17.20 4.16 -5.66
N SER A 210 16.53 3.66 -4.65
CA SER A 210 15.13 3.91 -4.35
C SER A 210 14.87 3.83 -2.85
N VAL A 211 13.75 4.42 -2.39
CA VAL A 211 13.31 4.36 -1.01
C VAL A 211 11.81 4.05 -0.95
N ILE A 212 11.41 3.14 -0.06
CA ILE A 212 10.01 2.81 0.20
C ILE A 212 9.50 3.64 1.37
N LEU A 213 8.33 4.27 1.20
CA LEU A 213 7.48 4.70 2.30
C LEU A 213 6.74 3.48 2.85
N GLY A 214 7.40 2.78 3.77
CA GLY A 214 6.96 1.49 4.31
C GLY A 214 6.06 1.61 5.55
N CYS A 215 5.49 2.77 5.79
CA CYS A 215 4.44 3.02 6.77
C CYS A 215 3.41 3.96 6.15
N THR A 216 2.15 3.65 6.30
CA THR A 216 1.06 4.40 5.66
C THR A 216 0.87 5.81 6.23
N GLU A 217 1.41 6.10 7.41
CA GLU A 217 1.58 7.47 7.90
C GLU A 217 2.54 8.29 7.04
N LEU A 218 3.54 7.66 6.41
CA LEU A 218 4.43 8.35 5.48
C LEU A 218 3.76 8.62 4.12
N SER A 219 2.67 7.93 3.81
CA SER A 219 1.90 8.15 2.57
C SER A 219 1.12 9.48 2.55
N VAL A 220 0.94 10.12 3.70
CA VAL A 220 0.16 11.38 3.83
C VAL A 220 1.04 12.61 4.04
N ILE A 221 2.37 12.48 4.00
CA ILE A 221 3.30 13.61 4.27
C ILE A 221 3.66 14.43 3.03
N ASN A 222 3.06 14.18 1.87
CA ASN A 222 3.43 14.80 0.60
C ASN A 222 4.92 14.67 0.27
N ALA A 223 5.48 13.47 0.45
CA ALA A 223 6.86 13.19 0.12
C ALA A 223 7.10 13.46 -1.38
N PRO A 224 8.29 13.98 -1.76
CA PRO A 224 8.61 14.21 -3.16
C PRO A 224 8.76 12.87 -3.90
N ALA A 225 8.41 12.82 -5.19
CA ALA A 225 8.58 11.63 -6.02
C ALA A 225 10.05 11.18 -6.16
N LYS A 226 11.00 12.09 -5.89
CA LYS A 226 12.44 11.80 -5.83
C LYS A 226 13.08 12.52 -4.66
N SER A 227 14.02 11.84 -3.96
CA SER A 227 14.82 12.40 -2.89
C SER A 227 16.27 11.96 -3.07
N HIS A 228 17.22 12.89 -3.05
CA HIS A 228 18.67 12.65 -3.27
C HIS A 228 18.98 11.77 -4.50
N GLY A 229 18.19 11.93 -5.59
CA GLY A 229 18.33 11.15 -6.82
C GLY A 229 17.75 9.73 -6.76
N MET A 230 17.21 9.30 -5.62
CA MET A 230 16.43 8.06 -5.47
C MET A 230 14.97 8.29 -5.85
N VAL A 231 14.34 7.29 -6.43
CA VAL A 231 12.87 7.26 -6.57
C VAL A 231 12.25 6.97 -5.21
N VAL A 232 11.24 7.76 -4.82
CA VAL A 232 10.44 7.51 -3.62
C VAL A 232 9.21 6.72 -4.04
N VAL A 233 9.05 5.52 -3.49
CA VAL A 233 7.92 4.62 -3.79
C VAL A 233 7.03 4.52 -2.57
N ASP A 234 5.81 4.97 -2.70
CA ASP A 234 4.80 4.83 -1.67
C ASP A 234 4.13 3.45 -1.78
N ALA A 235 4.29 2.60 -0.76
CA ALA A 235 3.69 1.28 -0.74
C ALA A 235 2.15 1.33 -0.79
N MET A 236 1.52 2.38 -0.25
CA MET A 236 0.08 2.58 -0.35
C MET A 236 -0.36 2.90 -1.78
N GLU A 237 0.44 3.65 -2.53
CA GLU A 237 0.19 3.93 -3.95
C GLU A 237 0.20 2.64 -4.77
N VAL A 238 1.22 1.79 -4.56
CA VAL A 238 1.29 0.46 -5.18
C VAL A 238 0.07 -0.39 -4.80
N LEU A 239 -0.34 -0.37 -3.52
CA LEU A 239 -1.54 -1.09 -3.07
C LEU A 239 -2.79 -0.60 -3.80
N ALA A 240 -2.96 0.72 -3.94
CA ALA A 240 -4.12 1.30 -4.61
C ALA A 240 -4.17 0.90 -6.10
N ILE A 241 -3.05 1.03 -6.82
CA ILE A 241 -2.91 0.60 -8.22
C ILE A 241 -3.28 -0.87 -8.36
N ARG A 242 -2.67 -1.74 -7.54
CA ARG A 242 -2.91 -3.19 -7.61
C ARG A 242 -4.34 -3.55 -7.24
N SER A 243 -4.94 -2.86 -6.26
CA SER A 243 -6.36 -3.07 -5.92
C SER A 243 -7.28 -2.78 -7.09
N VAL A 244 -7.06 -1.67 -7.82
CA VAL A 244 -7.83 -1.34 -9.03
C VAL A 244 -7.64 -2.42 -10.11
N GLN A 245 -6.39 -2.82 -10.39
CA GLN A 245 -6.07 -3.85 -11.39
C GLN A 245 -6.65 -5.22 -11.05
N GLU A 246 -6.53 -5.67 -9.79
CA GLU A 246 -7.05 -6.98 -9.34
C GLU A 246 -8.58 -7.03 -9.35
N CYS A 247 -9.24 -5.88 -9.19
CA CYS A 247 -10.67 -5.75 -9.41
C CYS A 247 -11.05 -5.78 -10.90
N GLY A 248 -10.10 -5.70 -11.80
CA GLY A 248 -10.33 -5.71 -13.26
C GLY A 248 -10.64 -4.34 -13.85
N ALA A 249 -10.51 -3.25 -13.08
CA ALA A 249 -10.72 -1.89 -13.55
C ALA A 249 -9.43 -1.29 -14.16
N PRO A 250 -9.55 -0.42 -15.17
CA PRO A 250 -8.41 0.29 -15.74
C PRO A 250 -7.90 1.37 -14.78
N VAL A 251 -6.58 1.61 -14.81
CA VAL A 251 -5.88 2.58 -13.96
C VAL A 251 -5.61 3.88 -14.72
N LYS A 252 -5.86 5.02 -14.10
CA LYS A 252 -5.45 6.35 -14.58
C LYS A 252 -3.97 6.58 -14.26
N TRP A 253 -3.09 6.26 -15.19
CA TRP A 253 -1.63 6.35 -14.98
C TRP A 253 -1.09 7.77 -14.87
N ASP A 254 -1.80 8.76 -15.36
CA ASP A 254 -1.49 10.19 -15.24
C ASP A 254 -1.83 10.77 -13.84
N HIS A 255 -2.55 10.01 -13.02
CA HIS A 255 -2.90 10.35 -11.63
C HIS A 255 -1.95 9.77 -10.57
N THR A 256 -0.85 9.14 -10.97
CA THR A 256 0.16 8.56 -10.08
C THR A 256 1.57 9.06 -10.42
N ALA A 257 2.42 9.15 -9.41
CA ALA A 257 3.85 9.41 -9.60
C ALA A 257 4.64 8.16 -10.01
N LEU A 258 3.98 6.99 -10.02
CA LEU A 258 4.58 5.72 -10.38
C LEU A 258 4.37 5.42 -11.87
N ASP A 259 5.40 4.87 -12.51
CA ASP A 259 5.33 4.43 -13.90
C ASP A 259 4.53 3.13 -14.05
N ASN A 260 3.87 2.94 -15.18
CA ASN A 260 3.24 1.66 -15.49
C ASN A 260 4.32 0.62 -15.84
N VAL A 261 4.78 -0.11 -14.84
CA VAL A 261 5.78 -1.17 -15.00
C VAL A 261 5.16 -2.58 -15.07
N TYR A 262 3.86 -2.69 -14.81
CA TYR A 262 3.16 -3.98 -14.86
C TYR A 262 2.80 -4.42 -16.28
N GLY A 263 2.85 -3.50 -17.24
CA GLY A 263 2.38 -3.71 -18.61
C GLY A 263 0.83 -3.72 -18.71
N GLU A 264 0.34 -3.62 -19.92
CA GLU A 264 -1.10 -3.82 -20.23
C GLU A 264 -1.42 -5.31 -20.39
#